data_585cef0d0f0c337e3b21aabfd818e9bc
#
_entry.id   585cef0d0f0c337e3b21aabfd818e9bc
#
_cell.length_a   1.000
_cell.length_b   1.000
_cell.length_c   1.000
_cell.angle_alpha   90.00
_cell.angle_beta   90.00
_cell.angle_gamma   90.00
#
_symmetry.space_group_name_H-M   'P 1'
#
loop_
_entity.id
_entity.type
_entity.pdbx_description
1 polymer ?
#
loop_
_entity_poly.entity_id
_entity_poly.type
_entity_poly.pdbx_seq_one_letter_code
_entity_poly.pdbx_strand_id
1 'polypeptide(L)'
;MKKITIRDIQKLKGNDTPFATITAYDYISAQNADAVDIPLVLVGDSAAMVVYGMESTIPVSMEELIFLVRAVCRGTKKALVVADMPFMSYQPSVEDAVRNAGRFVKEGGAGAVKLEGGTPCISQIRAIIDAGIPVMGHVGLLPQSFHLSSGYRIQGKTKFEAEKIYEDALAVQECGAFSVVLEGIPADLAGKITETLEIPTIGIGAGPDCDGQIQVYHDILGLYGDLVPKHTKQYGNLGIEIQNKLAEYKNEVEVRKFPSKEHFTTS
;
A
#
# COMPACT_ATOMS: atom_id res chain seq x y z
N MET A 1 -3.60 -3.94 -23.74
CA MET A 1 -4.16 -4.70 -22.60
C MET A 1 -5.17 -3.80 -21.89
N LYS A 2 -6.28 -4.35 -21.37
CA LYS A 2 -7.28 -3.57 -20.65
C LYS A 2 -6.77 -3.25 -19.23
N LYS A 3 -6.85 -2.01 -18.80
CA LYS A 3 -6.49 -1.59 -17.45
C LYS A 3 -7.57 -2.04 -16.46
N ILE A 4 -7.15 -2.54 -15.31
CA ILE A 4 -8.05 -2.97 -14.21
C ILE A 4 -8.70 -1.72 -13.59
N THR A 5 -10.00 -1.80 -13.39
CA THR A 5 -10.83 -0.72 -12.83
C THR A 5 -11.29 -1.08 -11.41
N ILE A 6 -11.84 -0.10 -10.69
CA ILE A 6 -12.46 -0.35 -9.37
C ILE A 6 -13.57 -1.41 -9.45
N ARG A 7 -14.34 -1.45 -10.55
CA ARG A 7 -15.38 -2.47 -10.76
C ARG A 7 -14.80 -3.87 -10.91
N ASP A 8 -13.62 -4.00 -11.51
CA ASP A 8 -12.94 -5.29 -11.63
C ASP A 8 -12.44 -5.76 -10.25
N ILE A 9 -11.97 -4.83 -9.38
CA ILE A 9 -11.62 -5.14 -7.98
C ILE A 9 -12.87 -5.53 -7.17
N GLN A 10 -13.96 -4.78 -7.29
CA GLN A 10 -15.21 -5.06 -6.58
C GLN A 10 -15.78 -6.47 -6.90
N LYS A 11 -15.59 -6.96 -8.13
CA LYS A 11 -15.97 -8.31 -8.54
C LYS A 11 -15.18 -9.44 -7.86
N LEU A 12 -14.07 -9.10 -7.20
CA LEU A 12 -13.28 -10.09 -6.46
C LEU A 12 -13.86 -10.37 -5.06
N LYS A 13 -14.88 -9.59 -4.65
CA LYS A 13 -15.60 -9.82 -3.39
C LYS A 13 -16.25 -11.20 -3.37
N GLY A 14 -15.98 -11.95 -2.30
CA GLY A 14 -16.59 -13.26 -2.07
C GLY A 14 -16.13 -14.36 -3.02
N ASN A 15 -15.06 -14.15 -3.78
CA ASN A 15 -14.49 -15.23 -4.60
C ASN A 15 -13.79 -16.27 -3.72
N ASP A 16 -13.89 -17.54 -4.08
CA ASP A 16 -13.20 -18.65 -3.38
C ASP A 16 -11.67 -18.49 -3.35
N THR A 17 -11.11 -17.76 -4.31
CA THR A 17 -9.67 -17.51 -4.40
C THR A 17 -9.37 -16.08 -4.02
N PRO A 18 -8.69 -15.84 -2.87
CA PRO A 18 -8.25 -14.51 -2.47
C PRO A 18 -7.25 -13.92 -3.46
N PHE A 19 -7.28 -12.60 -3.62
CA PHE A 19 -6.36 -11.89 -4.52
C PHE A 19 -5.19 -11.27 -3.77
N ALA A 20 -4.01 -11.29 -4.41
CA ALA A 20 -2.83 -10.63 -3.88
C ALA A 20 -2.78 -9.17 -4.33
N THR A 21 -2.39 -8.29 -3.42
CA THR A 21 -2.02 -6.90 -3.70
C THR A 21 -0.66 -6.61 -3.09
N ILE A 22 0.02 -5.58 -3.56
CA ILE A 22 1.38 -5.26 -3.12
C ILE A 22 1.60 -3.74 -3.13
N THR A 23 2.52 -3.26 -2.30
CA THR A 23 3.00 -1.89 -2.48
C THR A 23 4.04 -1.82 -3.62
N ALA A 24 4.17 -0.65 -4.25
CA ALA A 24 5.30 -0.34 -5.12
C ALA A 24 5.64 1.14 -4.98
N TYR A 25 6.91 1.50 -5.21
CA TYR A 25 7.39 2.85 -4.95
C TYR A 25 8.20 3.45 -6.11
N ASP A 26 8.48 2.65 -7.13
CA ASP A 26 9.22 3.07 -8.32
C ASP A 26 8.72 2.36 -9.59
N TYR A 27 9.32 2.73 -10.72
CA TYR A 27 8.98 2.18 -12.01
C TYR A 27 9.24 0.66 -12.10
N ILE A 28 10.34 0.17 -11.54
CA ILE A 28 10.74 -1.24 -11.65
C ILE A 28 9.90 -2.13 -10.73
N SER A 29 9.68 -1.73 -9.48
CA SER A 29 8.80 -2.46 -8.56
C SER A 29 7.38 -2.58 -9.11
N ALA A 30 6.88 -1.50 -9.74
CA ALA A 30 5.59 -1.49 -10.41
C ALA A 30 5.54 -2.46 -11.62
N GLN A 31 6.58 -2.47 -12.46
CA GLN A 31 6.67 -3.42 -13.59
C GLN A 31 6.70 -4.87 -13.11
N ASN A 32 7.42 -5.17 -12.04
CA ASN A 32 7.49 -6.51 -11.48
C ASN A 32 6.12 -6.99 -10.98
N ALA A 33 5.38 -6.13 -10.27
CA ALA A 33 4.03 -6.43 -9.82
C ALA A 33 3.05 -6.65 -10.99
N ASP A 34 3.10 -5.77 -12.01
CA ASP A 34 2.24 -5.81 -13.19
C ASP A 34 2.52 -7.04 -14.07
N ALA A 35 3.78 -7.50 -14.12
CA ALA A 35 4.20 -8.66 -14.89
C ALA A 35 3.64 -9.99 -14.37
N VAL A 36 3.36 -10.07 -13.07
CA VAL A 36 2.78 -11.25 -12.41
C VAL A 36 1.27 -11.11 -12.16
N ASP A 37 0.63 -10.18 -12.87
CA ASP A 37 -0.83 -9.96 -12.87
C ASP A 37 -1.43 -9.60 -11.50
N ILE A 38 -0.67 -8.92 -10.63
CA ILE A 38 -1.21 -8.34 -9.40
C ILE A 38 -2.23 -7.26 -9.78
N PRO A 39 -3.51 -7.40 -9.36
CA PRO A 39 -4.57 -6.54 -9.88
C PRO A 39 -4.57 -5.12 -9.33
N LEU A 40 -3.98 -4.91 -8.15
CA LEU A 40 -3.94 -3.63 -7.46
C LEU A 40 -2.57 -3.39 -6.84
N VAL A 41 -2.01 -2.20 -7.08
CA VAL A 41 -0.74 -1.75 -6.52
C VAL A 41 -0.98 -0.49 -5.70
N LEU A 42 -0.49 -0.49 -4.45
CA LEU A 42 -0.57 0.65 -3.55
C LEU A 42 0.77 1.40 -3.51
N VAL A 43 0.74 2.71 -3.73
CA VAL A 43 1.86 3.58 -3.38
C VAL A 43 1.62 4.07 -1.96
N GLY A 44 2.09 3.27 -0.98
CA GLY A 44 1.84 3.48 0.43
C GLY A 44 2.73 4.58 1.04
N ASP A 45 2.24 5.22 2.10
CA ASP A 45 3.02 6.12 2.95
C ASP A 45 4.17 5.39 3.68
N SER A 46 4.12 4.04 3.73
CA SER A 46 5.23 3.17 4.12
C SER A 46 6.52 3.43 3.31
N ALA A 47 6.43 4.12 2.15
CA ALA A 47 7.59 4.68 1.44
C ALA A 47 8.50 5.51 2.35
N ALA A 48 7.93 6.22 3.32
CA ALA A 48 8.69 6.95 4.33
C ALA A 48 9.78 6.08 4.97
N MET A 49 9.40 4.87 5.35
CA MET A 49 10.28 3.94 6.05
C MET A 49 11.19 3.17 5.08
N VAL A 50 10.61 2.54 4.05
CA VAL A 50 11.34 1.57 3.20
C VAL A 50 12.08 2.21 2.02
N VAL A 51 11.75 3.45 1.64
CA VAL A 51 12.42 4.19 0.55
C VAL A 51 13.27 5.33 1.09
N TYR A 52 12.72 6.11 2.03
CA TYR A 52 13.39 7.30 2.56
C TYR A 52 14.14 7.06 3.87
N GLY A 53 14.00 5.88 4.50
CA GLY A 53 14.69 5.53 5.75
C GLY A 53 14.22 6.34 6.97
N MET A 54 12.98 6.85 6.94
CA MET A 54 12.37 7.55 8.06
C MET A 54 11.91 6.56 9.13
N GLU A 55 11.78 7.00 10.39
CA GLU A 55 11.40 6.13 11.51
C GLU A 55 9.90 5.76 11.52
N SER A 56 9.06 6.50 10.81
CA SER A 56 7.61 6.26 10.72
C SER A 56 7.04 6.79 9.39
N THR A 57 5.76 6.53 9.13
CA THR A 57 5.06 7.02 7.94
C THR A 57 4.70 8.52 8.02
N ILE A 58 4.74 9.12 9.22
CA ILE A 58 4.25 10.47 9.50
C ILE A 58 4.96 11.58 8.70
N PRO A 59 6.32 11.58 8.55
CA PRO A 59 7.01 12.71 7.95
C PRO A 59 6.87 12.85 6.43
N VAL A 60 6.43 11.80 5.72
CA VAL A 60 6.38 11.85 4.25
C VAL A 60 5.35 12.86 3.76
N SER A 61 5.75 13.66 2.78
CA SER A 61 4.92 14.73 2.21
C SER A 61 4.11 14.28 1.00
N MET A 62 3.10 15.10 0.63
CA MET A 62 2.33 14.94 -0.61
C MET A 62 3.25 14.97 -1.85
N GLU A 63 4.23 15.86 -1.86
CA GLU A 63 5.17 16.06 -2.96
C GLU A 63 6.00 14.80 -3.19
N GLU A 64 6.56 14.23 -2.14
CA GLU A 64 7.35 12.98 -2.22
C GLU A 64 6.50 11.83 -2.74
N LEU A 65 5.29 11.63 -2.21
CA LEU A 65 4.41 10.56 -2.67
C LEU A 65 3.92 10.77 -4.11
N ILE A 66 3.61 12.01 -4.55
CA ILE A 66 3.23 12.28 -5.93
C ILE A 66 4.34 11.87 -6.91
N PHE A 67 5.63 12.10 -6.58
CA PHE A 67 6.74 11.63 -7.42
C PHE A 67 6.78 10.12 -7.54
N LEU A 68 6.59 9.39 -6.45
CA LEU A 68 6.54 7.92 -6.46
C LEU A 68 5.33 7.41 -7.25
N VAL A 69 4.13 7.99 -7.01
CA VAL A 69 2.91 7.64 -7.74
C VAL A 69 3.09 7.81 -9.26
N ARG A 70 3.73 8.89 -9.71
CA ARG A 70 4.04 9.10 -11.15
C ARG A 70 4.93 8.01 -11.71
N ALA A 71 5.93 7.55 -10.95
CA ALA A 71 6.83 6.49 -11.38
C ALA A 71 6.10 5.13 -11.47
N VAL A 72 5.31 4.80 -10.45
CA VAL A 72 4.50 3.58 -10.38
C VAL A 72 3.46 3.56 -11.52
N CYS A 73 2.75 4.65 -11.73
CA CYS A 73 1.76 4.75 -12.83
C CYS A 73 2.38 4.55 -14.21
N ARG A 74 3.63 4.97 -14.43
CA ARG A 74 4.36 4.68 -15.68
C ARG A 74 4.79 3.23 -15.80
N GLY A 75 5.07 2.57 -14.67
CA GLY A 75 5.48 1.16 -14.63
C GLY A 75 4.32 0.17 -14.82
N THR A 76 3.09 0.56 -14.45
CA THR A 76 1.91 -0.30 -14.54
C THR A 76 1.17 -0.14 -15.87
N LYS A 77 0.85 -1.25 -16.52
CA LYS A 77 0.03 -1.31 -17.74
C LYS A 77 -1.38 -1.83 -17.47
N LYS A 78 -1.53 -2.73 -16.49
CA LYS A 78 -2.76 -3.44 -16.16
C LYS A 78 -3.31 -3.05 -14.78
N ALA A 79 -2.47 -3.10 -13.75
CA ALA A 79 -2.89 -2.92 -12.37
C ALA A 79 -3.56 -1.57 -12.09
N LEU A 80 -4.55 -1.58 -11.20
CA LEU A 80 -5.09 -0.37 -10.60
C LEU A 80 -4.06 0.21 -9.62
N VAL A 81 -3.63 1.45 -9.84
CA VAL A 81 -2.74 2.16 -8.91
C VAL A 81 -3.57 2.97 -7.93
N VAL A 82 -3.38 2.71 -6.65
CA VAL A 82 -3.97 3.45 -5.52
C VAL A 82 -2.86 4.27 -4.85
N ALA A 83 -3.12 5.56 -4.62
CA ALA A 83 -2.19 6.45 -3.92
C ALA A 83 -2.62 6.66 -2.47
N ASP A 84 -1.72 6.46 -1.55
CA ASP A 84 -1.96 6.69 -0.12
C ASP A 84 -1.90 8.17 0.22
N MET A 85 -2.90 8.68 0.91
CA MET A 85 -2.93 10.06 1.38
C MET A 85 -2.10 10.18 2.67
N PRO A 86 -0.96 10.91 2.66
CA PRO A 86 -0.10 11.00 3.84
C PRO A 86 -0.75 11.76 4.99
N PHE A 87 -0.19 11.57 6.18
CA PHE A 87 -0.63 12.26 7.38
C PHE A 87 -0.74 13.78 7.17
N MET A 88 -1.80 14.39 7.69
CA MET A 88 -2.17 15.82 7.55
C MET A 88 -2.51 16.27 6.12
N SER A 89 -2.66 15.37 5.17
CA SER A 89 -3.12 15.73 3.83
C SER A 89 -4.65 15.73 3.69
N TYR A 90 -5.38 15.09 4.62
CA TYR A 90 -6.84 15.00 4.60
C TYR A 90 -7.50 15.28 5.96
N GLN A 91 -6.75 15.16 7.07
CA GLN A 91 -7.29 15.38 8.40
C GLN A 91 -7.70 16.85 8.70
N PRO A 92 -6.97 17.88 8.17
CA PRO A 92 -7.25 19.26 8.56
C PRO A 92 -8.62 19.77 8.11
N SER A 93 -9.06 19.42 6.89
CA SER A 93 -10.34 19.85 6.34
C SER A 93 -10.83 18.94 5.20
N VAL A 94 -12.12 18.99 4.89
CA VAL A 94 -12.73 18.31 3.76
C VAL A 94 -12.17 18.87 2.43
N GLU A 95 -11.96 20.17 2.36
CA GLU A 95 -11.42 20.88 1.19
C GLU A 95 -9.98 20.42 0.89
N ASP A 96 -9.15 20.27 1.91
CA ASP A 96 -7.79 19.75 1.75
C ASP A 96 -7.79 18.30 1.31
N ALA A 97 -8.68 17.48 1.87
CA ALA A 97 -8.84 16.08 1.47
C ALA A 97 -9.17 15.95 -0.02
N VAL A 98 -10.18 16.69 -0.50
CA VAL A 98 -10.57 16.68 -1.94
C VAL A 98 -9.46 17.24 -2.84
N ARG A 99 -8.82 18.34 -2.42
CA ARG A 99 -7.72 18.96 -3.18
C ARG A 99 -6.54 17.99 -3.32
N ASN A 100 -6.11 17.37 -2.25
CA ASN A 100 -4.95 16.48 -2.23
C ASN A 100 -5.24 15.15 -2.93
N ALA A 101 -6.44 14.58 -2.78
CA ALA A 101 -6.88 13.44 -3.58
C ALA A 101 -6.87 13.77 -5.09
N GLY A 102 -7.38 14.96 -5.46
CA GLY A 102 -7.34 15.47 -6.84
C GLY A 102 -5.91 15.61 -7.39
N ARG A 103 -4.94 16.00 -6.57
CA ARG A 103 -3.52 16.06 -6.96
C ARG A 103 -2.95 14.68 -7.28
N PHE A 104 -3.25 13.65 -6.50
CA PHE A 104 -2.82 12.28 -6.81
C PHE A 104 -3.35 11.78 -8.15
N VAL A 105 -4.60 12.12 -8.49
CA VAL A 105 -5.19 11.75 -9.79
C VAL A 105 -4.59 12.59 -10.92
N LYS A 106 -4.56 13.93 -10.79
CA LYS A 106 -4.14 14.84 -11.86
C LYS A 106 -2.64 14.86 -12.09
N GLU A 107 -1.86 14.93 -11.01
CA GLU A 107 -0.42 15.06 -11.08
C GLU A 107 0.27 13.68 -11.02
N GLY A 108 -0.25 12.75 -10.19
CA GLY A 108 0.28 11.41 -10.00
C GLY A 108 -0.15 10.42 -11.08
N GLY A 109 -1.38 10.54 -11.57
CA GLY A 109 -1.99 9.60 -12.51
C GLY A 109 -2.64 8.37 -11.82
N ALA A 110 -2.84 8.43 -10.49
CA ALA A 110 -3.51 7.37 -9.73
C ALA A 110 -4.96 7.15 -10.18
N GLY A 111 -5.43 5.91 -10.09
CA GLY A 111 -6.82 5.56 -10.39
C GLY A 111 -7.75 5.66 -9.18
N ALA A 112 -7.18 5.70 -7.96
CA ALA A 112 -7.90 5.82 -6.70
C ALA A 112 -6.95 6.33 -5.61
N VAL A 113 -7.51 6.73 -4.46
CA VAL A 113 -6.73 7.09 -3.27
C VAL A 113 -7.07 6.17 -2.09
N LYS A 114 -6.14 6.01 -1.15
CA LYS A 114 -6.39 5.40 0.15
C LYS A 114 -6.26 6.46 1.24
N LEU A 115 -7.04 6.34 2.30
CA LEU A 115 -6.87 7.11 3.52
C LEU A 115 -7.24 6.27 4.75
N GLU A 116 -6.63 6.62 5.87
CA GLU A 116 -6.79 5.93 7.14
C GLU A 116 -7.90 6.56 7.99
N GLY A 117 -8.69 5.69 8.64
CA GLY A 117 -9.74 6.04 9.57
C GLY A 117 -11.12 5.60 9.09
N GLY A 118 -12.00 5.41 10.07
CA GLY A 118 -13.41 5.09 9.87
C GLY A 118 -14.31 6.31 10.13
N THR A 119 -15.19 6.18 11.12
CA THR A 119 -16.16 7.21 11.50
C THR A 119 -15.61 8.65 11.57
N PRO A 120 -14.40 8.92 12.10
CA PRO A 120 -13.87 10.28 12.14
C PRO A 120 -13.55 10.89 10.76
N CYS A 121 -13.39 10.07 9.71
CA CYS A 121 -12.99 10.51 8.37
C CYS A 121 -14.12 10.40 7.33
N ILE A 122 -15.35 10.12 7.75
CA ILE A 122 -16.50 9.91 6.85
C ILE A 122 -16.76 11.12 5.95
N SER A 123 -16.67 12.33 6.49
CA SER A 123 -16.90 13.55 5.70
C SER A 123 -15.88 13.72 4.59
N GLN A 124 -14.62 13.40 4.85
CA GLN A 124 -13.55 13.45 3.85
C GLN A 124 -13.74 12.35 2.79
N ILE A 125 -14.00 11.10 3.22
CA ILE A 125 -14.26 9.99 2.30
C ILE A 125 -15.41 10.31 1.36
N ARG A 126 -16.54 10.76 1.89
CA ARG A 126 -17.74 11.13 1.13
C ARG A 126 -17.42 12.22 0.10
N ALA A 127 -16.78 13.30 0.53
CA ALA A 127 -16.49 14.43 -0.33
C ALA A 127 -15.50 14.08 -1.47
N ILE A 128 -14.52 13.23 -1.20
CA ILE A 128 -13.60 12.74 -2.24
C ILE A 128 -14.36 11.89 -3.27
N ILE A 129 -15.27 11.01 -2.82
CA ILE A 129 -16.09 10.17 -3.70
C ILE A 129 -17.06 11.03 -4.51
N ASP A 130 -17.72 12.01 -3.90
CA ASP A 130 -18.63 12.95 -4.56
C ASP A 130 -17.92 13.82 -5.61
N ALA A 131 -16.61 14.07 -5.42
CA ALA A 131 -15.75 14.70 -6.42
C ALA A 131 -15.35 13.75 -7.57
N GLY A 132 -15.80 12.49 -7.57
CA GLY A 132 -15.54 11.50 -8.62
C GLY A 132 -14.24 10.74 -8.46
N ILE A 133 -13.62 10.75 -7.28
CA ILE A 133 -12.37 10.04 -7.00
C ILE A 133 -12.67 8.80 -6.15
N PRO A 134 -12.34 7.58 -6.62
CA PRO A 134 -12.58 6.36 -5.85
C PRO A 134 -11.70 6.31 -4.59
N VAL A 135 -12.28 5.83 -3.49
CA VAL A 135 -11.60 5.72 -2.20
C VAL A 135 -11.50 4.26 -1.75
N MET A 136 -10.31 3.84 -1.33
CA MET A 136 -10.04 2.68 -0.51
C MET A 136 -9.95 3.14 0.96
N GLY A 137 -10.75 2.57 1.84
CA GLY A 137 -10.66 2.84 3.28
C GLY A 137 -9.55 2.04 3.95
N HIS A 138 -9.26 2.38 5.21
CA HIS A 138 -8.33 1.63 6.04
C HIS A 138 -8.73 1.73 7.50
N VAL A 139 -8.97 0.58 8.14
CA VAL A 139 -9.37 0.50 9.55
C VAL A 139 -8.53 -0.53 10.31
N GLY A 140 -8.57 -0.48 11.63
CA GLY A 140 -7.79 -1.32 12.53
C GLY A 140 -6.56 -0.58 13.05
N LEU A 141 -5.37 -1.13 12.87
CA LEU A 141 -4.13 -0.43 13.11
C LEU A 141 -3.95 0.66 12.05
N LEU A 142 -3.73 1.88 12.48
CA LEU A 142 -3.54 3.05 11.62
C LEU A 142 -2.12 3.59 11.82
N PRO A 143 -1.17 3.33 10.91
CA PRO A 143 0.21 3.82 11.01
C PRO A 143 0.34 5.32 11.22
N GLN A 144 -0.52 6.13 10.62
CA GLN A 144 -0.56 7.59 10.80
C GLN A 144 -1.00 8.00 12.22
N SER A 145 -1.65 7.11 12.96
CA SER A 145 -2.03 7.32 14.36
C SER A 145 -1.01 6.76 15.37
N PHE A 146 0.24 6.54 14.95
CA PHE A 146 1.31 5.94 15.76
C PHE A 146 1.47 6.55 17.14
N HIS A 147 1.44 7.88 17.26
CA HIS A 147 1.58 8.57 18.54
C HIS A 147 0.39 8.35 19.46
N LEU A 148 -0.82 8.30 18.90
CA LEU A 148 -2.05 8.04 19.67
C LEU A 148 -2.10 6.59 20.17
N SER A 149 -1.66 5.64 19.33
CA SER A 149 -1.69 4.20 19.61
C SER A 149 -0.49 3.70 20.44
N SER A 150 0.47 4.59 20.77
CA SER A 150 1.72 4.22 21.46
C SER A 150 2.48 3.08 20.75
N GLY A 151 2.55 3.15 19.43
CA GLY A 151 3.27 2.21 18.55
C GLY A 151 2.37 1.27 17.76
N TYR A 152 2.99 0.39 16.97
CA TYR A 152 2.33 -0.62 16.14
C TYR A 152 1.85 -1.81 16.98
N ARG A 153 0.60 -1.76 17.44
CA ARG A 153 -0.02 -2.82 18.26
C ARG A 153 -1.29 -3.33 17.58
N ILE A 154 -1.53 -4.65 17.68
CA ILE A 154 -2.78 -5.27 17.24
C ILE A 154 -3.95 -4.58 17.96
N GLN A 155 -4.90 -4.06 17.19
CA GLN A 155 -6.12 -3.40 17.62
C GLN A 155 -7.29 -4.38 17.68
N GLY A 156 -8.38 -4.04 18.37
CA GLY A 156 -9.58 -4.87 18.39
C GLY A 156 -9.50 -6.10 19.30
N LYS A 157 -8.60 -6.10 20.30
CA LYS A 157 -8.48 -7.21 21.26
C LYS A 157 -9.57 -7.22 22.32
N THR A 158 -10.12 -6.07 22.66
CA THR A 158 -11.26 -5.97 23.56
C THR A 158 -12.55 -5.91 22.78
N LYS A 159 -13.67 -6.33 23.41
CA LYS A 159 -14.97 -6.28 22.76
C LYS A 159 -15.33 -4.86 22.28
N PHE A 160 -15.01 -3.86 23.07
CA PHE A 160 -15.26 -2.44 22.74
C PHE A 160 -14.46 -1.99 21.51
N GLU A 161 -13.14 -2.32 21.45
CA GLU A 161 -12.31 -1.99 20.30
C GLU A 161 -12.77 -2.74 19.04
N ALA A 162 -13.12 -4.02 19.18
CA ALA A 162 -13.61 -4.84 18.07
C ALA A 162 -14.92 -4.26 17.49
N GLU A 163 -15.86 -3.87 18.33
CA GLU A 163 -17.11 -3.23 17.94
C GLU A 163 -16.86 -1.94 17.16
N LYS A 164 -15.97 -1.09 17.70
CA LYS A 164 -15.60 0.18 17.04
C LYS A 164 -14.98 -0.06 15.64
N ILE A 165 -14.05 -1.00 15.50
CA ILE A 165 -13.44 -1.30 14.19
C ILE A 165 -14.49 -1.84 13.22
N TYR A 166 -15.41 -2.67 13.69
CA TYR A 166 -16.51 -3.18 12.89
C TYR A 166 -17.44 -2.05 12.41
N GLU A 167 -17.84 -1.13 13.30
CA GLU A 167 -18.62 0.06 12.94
C GLU A 167 -17.87 0.98 11.97
N ASP A 168 -16.58 1.19 12.18
CA ASP A 168 -15.72 1.97 11.28
C ASP A 168 -15.68 1.37 9.87
N ALA A 169 -15.58 0.04 9.74
CA ALA A 169 -15.59 -0.65 8.45
C ALA A 169 -16.93 -0.52 7.72
N LEU A 170 -18.05 -0.65 8.44
CA LEU A 170 -19.40 -0.42 7.89
C LEU A 170 -19.55 1.01 7.39
N ALA A 171 -19.14 1.99 8.20
CA ALA A 171 -19.25 3.40 7.87
C ALA A 171 -18.44 3.76 6.61
N VAL A 172 -17.27 3.17 6.44
CA VAL A 172 -16.44 3.31 5.22
C VAL A 172 -17.18 2.79 4.00
N GLN A 173 -17.81 1.62 4.09
CA GLN A 173 -18.62 1.08 2.99
C GLN A 173 -19.82 1.97 2.67
N GLU A 174 -20.57 2.42 3.69
CA GLU A 174 -21.74 3.28 3.53
C GLU A 174 -21.42 4.63 2.88
N CYS A 175 -20.17 5.10 3.04
CA CYS A 175 -19.68 6.26 2.32
C CYS A 175 -19.43 6.02 0.84
N GLY A 176 -19.43 4.77 0.37
CA GLY A 176 -19.21 4.41 -1.01
C GLY A 176 -17.77 4.06 -1.37
N ALA A 177 -16.92 3.76 -0.38
CA ALA A 177 -15.58 3.22 -0.64
C ALA A 177 -15.67 1.94 -1.47
N PHE A 178 -14.73 1.73 -2.39
CA PHE A 178 -14.75 0.55 -3.26
C PHE A 178 -14.11 -0.69 -2.63
N SER A 179 -13.29 -0.52 -1.59
CA SER A 179 -12.64 -1.57 -0.80
C SER A 179 -12.16 -1.01 0.53
N VAL A 180 -11.78 -1.87 1.47
CA VAL A 180 -11.22 -1.48 2.76
C VAL A 180 -10.05 -2.36 3.16
N VAL A 181 -8.98 -1.74 3.64
CA VAL A 181 -7.84 -2.43 4.28
C VAL A 181 -8.20 -2.71 5.73
N LEU A 182 -7.94 -3.94 6.17
CA LEU A 182 -8.04 -4.39 7.55
C LEU A 182 -6.62 -4.67 8.06
N GLU A 183 -6.09 -3.80 8.92
CA GLU A 183 -4.70 -3.95 9.37
C GLU A 183 -4.62 -4.27 10.85
N GLY A 184 -3.78 -5.28 11.19
CA GLY A 184 -3.36 -5.56 12.56
C GLY A 184 -4.50 -5.81 13.53
N ILE A 185 -5.51 -6.59 13.12
CA ILE A 185 -6.69 -6.96 13.92
C ILE A 185 -6.79 -8.49 14.07
N PRO A 186 -7.51 -9.01 15.07
CA PRO A 186 -7.76 -10.45 15.20
C PRO A 186 -8.42 -11.05 13.96
N ALA A 187 -8.01 -12.27 13.59
CA ALA A 187 -8.50 -12.95 12.39
C ALA A 187 -10.01 -13.22 12.39
N ASP A 188 -10.58 -13.56 13.54
CA ASP A 188 -12.01 -13.76 13.73
C ASP A 188 -12.82 -12.46 13.51
N LEU A 189 -12.29 -11.31 13.96
CA LEU A 189 -12.89 -10.01 13.69
C LEU A 189 -12.83 -9.68 12.20
N ALA A 190 -11.67 -9.91 11.56
CA ALA A 190 -11.52 -9.67 10.12
C ALA A 190 -12.45 -10.55 9.29
N GLY A 191 -12.59 -11.84 9.61
CA GLY A 191 -13.54 -12.74 8.99
C GLY A 191 -14.98 -12.24 9.10
N LYS A 192 -15.41 -11.86 10.32
CA LYS A 192 -16.73 -11.28 10.56
C LYS A 192 -16.99 -10.01 9.73
N ILE A 193 -16.01 -9.10 9.65
CA ILE A 193 -16.11 -7.88 8.84
C ILE A 193 -16.23 -8.26 7.36
N THR A 194 -15.39 -9.19 6.90
CA THR A 194 -15.38 -9.65 5.51
C THR A 194 -16.73 -10.26 5.10
N GLU A 195 -17.33 -11.10 5.94
CA GLU A 195 -18.65 -11.70 5.68
C GLU A 195 -19.77 -10.64 5.62
N THR A 196 -19.64 -9.55 6.39
CA THR A 196 -20.69 -8.52 6.49
C THR A 196 -20.63 -7.51 5.36
N LEU A 197 -19.43 -7.11 4.94
CA LEU A 197 -19.27 -6.07 3.93
C LEU A 197 -19.58 -6.59 2.52
N GLU A 198 -20.14 -5.72 1.68
CA GLU A 198 -20.36 -5.94 0.24
C GLU A 198 -19.16 -5.54 -0.62
N ILE A 199 -18.24 -4.74 -0.07
CA ILE A 199 -17.00 -4.35 -0.73
C ILE A 199 -15.84 -5.29 -0.35
N PRO A 200 -14.83 -5.49 -1.22
CA PRO A 200 -13.67 -6.32 -0.90
C PRO A 200 -12.89 -5.83 0.31
N THR A 201 -12.54 -6.74 1.21
CA THR A 201 -11.61 -6.52 2.31
C THR A 201 -10.21 -6.98 1.91
N ILE A 202 -9.18 -6.20 2.29
CA ILE A 202 -7.77 -6.49 2.00
C ILE A 202 -7.03 -6.54 3.33
N GLY A 203 -6.58 -7.74 3.73
CA GLY A 203 -5.93 -7.97 5.02
C GLY A 203 -4.44 -7.69 5.01
N ILE A 204 -3.93 -7.15 6.10
CA ILE A 204 -2.51 -7.17 6.46
C ILE A 204 -2.38 -7.38 7.96
N GLY A 205 -1.82 -8.52 8.37
CA GLY A 205 -1.83 -8.89 9.78
C GLY A 205 -3.23 -9.08 10.37
N ALA A 206 -4.20 -9.49 9.54
CA ALA A 206 -5.62 -9.65 9.89
C ALA A 206 -6.13 -11.09 9.66
N GLY A 207 -5.25 -12.06 9.46
CA GLY A 207 -5.62 -13.45 9.19
C GLY A 207 -5.96 -13.73 7.72
N PRO A 208 -6.37 -14.99 7.40
CA PRO A 208 -6.53 -15.44 6.02
C PRO A 208 -7.90 -15.14 5.41
N ASP A 209 -8.91 -14.74 6.19
CA ASP A 209 -10.31 -14.73 5.79
C ASP A 209 -10.77 -13.45 5.09
N CYS A 210 -9.84 -12.56 4.72
CA CYS A 210 -10.12 -11.41 3.87
C CYS A 210 -10.19 -11.83 2.40
N ASP A 211 -10.92 -11.07 1.56
CA ASP A 211 -11.03 -11.31 0.11
C ASP A 211 -9.67 -11.15 -0.60
N GLY A 212 -8.77 -10.32 -0.07
CA GLY A 212 -7.41 -10.14 -0.56
C GLY A 212 -6.41 -9.92 0.56
N GLN A 213 -5.12 -9.91 0.20
CA GLN A 213 -4.00 -9.63 1.12
C GLN A 213 -3.08 -8.59 0.51
N ILE A 214 -2.58 -7.66 1.33
CA ILE A 214 -1.54 -6.71 0.93
C ILE A 214 -0.28 -6.91 1.77
N GLN A 215 0.87 -6.72 1.13
CA GLN A 215 2.17 -6.72 1.81
C GLN A 215 3.06 -5.60 1.25
N VAL A 216 4.06 -5.21 2.04
CA VAL A 216 5.08 -4.25 1.61
C VAL A 216 6.10 -4.97 0.73
N TYR A 217 6.34 -4.44 -0.48
CA TYR A 217 7.25 -5.03 -1.47
C TYR A 217 8.65 -5.31 -0.92
N HIS A 218 9.21 -4.35 -0.18
CA HIS A 218 10.54 -4.45 0.40
C HIS A 218 10.61 -5.53 1.48
N ASP A 219 9.55 -5.69 2.26
CA ASP A 219 9.49 -6.66 3.35
C ASP A 219 9.47 -8.09 2.83
N ILE A 220 8.56 -8.39 1.87
CA ILE A 220 8.41 -9.77 1.37
C ILE A 220 9.59 -10.23 0.53
N LEU A 221 10.34 -9.30 -0.08
CA LEU A 221 11.52 -9.62 -0.86
C LEU A 221 12.82 -9.59 -0.04
N GLY A 222 12.76 -9.18 1.23
CA GLY A 222 13.93 -9.08 2.09
C GLY A 222 14.98 -8.12 1.53
N LEU A 223 14.54 -6.91 1.09
CA LEU A 223 15.45 -5.90 0.55
C LEU A 223 16.26 -5.17 1.63
N TYR A 224 15.80 -5.22 2.88
CA TYR A 224 16.51 -4.73 4.06
C TYR A 224 16.33 -5.71 5.23
N GLY A 225 17.21 -5.66 6.26
CA GLY A 225 17.31 -6.71 7.25
C GLY A 225 17.01 -6.33 8.70
N ASP A 226 16.76 -5.04 9.00
CA ASP A 226 16.80 -4.57 10.39
C ASP A 226 15.51 -4.87 11.17
N LEU A 227 14.35 -4.92 10.52
CA LEU A 227 13.07 -5.25 11.14
C LEU A 227 12.10 -5.87 10.14
N VAL A 228 11.69 -7.12 10.40
CA VAL A 228 10.63 -7.78 9.63
C VAL A 228 9.36 -7.80 10.47
N PRO A 229 8.25 -7.17 10.02
CA PRO A 229 6.98 -7.23 10.74
C PRO A 229 6.51 -8.69 10.94
N LYS A 230 5.92 -9.02 12.08
CA LYS A 230 5.49 -10.41 12.40
C LYS A 230 4.49 -10.99 11.40
N HIS A 231 3.71 -10.16 10.74
CA HIS A 231 2.72 -10.57 9.74
C HIS A 231 3.33 -10.77 8.35
N THR A 232 4.61 -10.47 8.17
CA THR A 232 5.30 -10.61 6.88
C THR A 232 5.95 -11.97 6.75
N LYS A 233 5.70 -12.64 5.62
CA LYS A 233 6.48 -13.78 5.16
C LYS A 233 7.46 -13.30 4.11
N GLN A 234 8.76 -13.49 4.33
CA GLN A 234 9.78 -13.25 3.32
C GLN A 234 9.82 -14.39 2.30
N TYR A 235 9.74 -14.06 1.02
CA TYR A 235 9.84 -15.00 -0.11
C TYR A 235 11.24 -15.02 -0.71
N GLY A 236 12.12 -14.13 -0.28
CA GLY A 236 13.52 -14.04 -0.70
C GLY A 236 14.33 -13.19 0.28
N ASN A 237 15.63 -13.10 0.02
CA ASN A 237 16.56 -12.21 0.73
C ASN A 237 17.40 -11.45 -0.29
N LEU A 238 16.71 -10.66 -1.11
CA LEU A 238 17.33 -9.97 -2.24
C LEU A 238 18.33 -8.91 -1.78
N GLY A 239 18.21 -8.37 -0.58
CA GLY A 239 19.20 -7.43 -0.02
C GLY A 239 20.59 -8.04 0.06
N ILE A 240 20.70 -9.29 0.52
CA ILE A 240 21.99 -10.02 0.57
C ILE A 240 22.49 -10.33 -0.84
N GLU A 241 21.60 -10.73 -1.75
CA GLU A 241 21.99 -10.99 -3.15
C GLU A 241 22.54 -9.75 -3.83
N ILE A 242 21.90 -8.59 -3.63
CA ILE A 242 22.37 -7.30 -4.13
C ILE A 242 23.75 -6.97 -3.57
N GLN A 243 23.95 -7.12 -2.25
CA GLN A 243 25.26 -6.87 -1.62
C GLN A 243 26.35 -7.78 -2.20
N ASN A 244 26.06 -9.06 -2.40
CA ASN A 244 27.00 -9.99 -3.00
C ASN A 244 27.38 -9.59 -4.43
N LYS A 245 26.40 -9.16 -5.25
CA LYS A 245 26.66 -8.71 -6.63
C LYS A 245 27.42 -7.40 -6.69
N LEU A 246 27.17 -6.48 -5.77
CA LEU A 246 27.96 -5.25 -5.66
C LEU A 246 29.41 -5.55 -5.21
N ALA A 247 29.60 -6.50 -4.30
CA ALA A 247 30.94 -6.92 -3.88
C ALA A 247 31.71 -7.62 -5.04
N GLU A 248 31.03 -8.45 -5.83
CA GLU A 248 31.61 -9.06 -7.04
C GLU A 248 32.06 -7.99 -8.04
N TYR A 249 31.18 -7.06 -8.38
CA TYR A 249 31.50 -5.92 -9.25
C TYR A 249 32.70 -5.10 -8.73
N LYS A 250 32.69 -4.73 -7.45
CA LYS A 250 33.80 -4.01 -6.82
C LYS A 250 35.12 -4.75 -7.00
N ASN A 251 35.15 -6.05 -6.67
CA ASN A 251 36.37 -6.86 -6.80
C ASN A 251 36.85 -6.93 -8.26
N GLU A 252 35.97 -7.12 -9.24
CA GLU A 252 36.34 -7.16 -10.67
C GLU A 252 36.94 -5.84 -11.16
N VAL A 253 36.44 -4.70 -10.67
CA VAL A 253 37.03 -3.40 -10.96
C VAL A 253 38.43 -3.26 -10.33
N GLU A 254 38.59 -3.65 -9.07
CA GLU A 254 39.87 -3.57 -8.35
C GLU A 254 40.98 -4.40 -8.98
N VAL A 255 40.64 -5.61 -9.49
CA VAL A 255 41.57 -6.50 -10.17
C VAL A 255 41.65 -6.28 -11.69
N ARG A 256 41.00 -5.21 -12.22
CA ARG A 256 40.97 -4.86 -13.66
C ARG A 256 40.40 -5.98 -14.57
N LYS A 257 39.51 -6.79 -14.04
CA LYS A 257 38.73 -7.77 -14.82
C LYS A 257 37.55 -7.10 -15.52
N PHE A 258 36.95 -6.09 -14.89
CA PHE A 258 35.96 -5.21 -15.48
C PHE A 258 36.52 -3.78 -15.65
N PRO A 259 36.28 -3.08 -16.80
CA PRO A 259 35.57 -3.56 -18.00
C PRO A 259 36.41 -4.54 -18.81
N SER A 260 35.79 -5.60 -19.38
CA SER A 260 36.39 -6.46 -20.40
C SER A 260 36.28 -5.79 -21.76
N LYS A 261 36.92 -6.38 -22.79
CA LYS A 261 36.93 -5.85 -24.17
C LYS A 261 35.53 -5.62 -24.78
N GLU A 262 34.52 -6.28 -24.26
CA GLU A 262 33.12 -6.15 -24.67
C GLU A 262 32.44 -4.88 -24.12
N HIS A 263 33.06 -4.25 -23.14
CA HIS A 263 32.45 -3.14 -22.39
C HIS A 263 33.06 -1.77 -22.75
N PHE A 264 33.98 -1.70 -23.70
CA PHE A 264 34.56 -0.44 -24.16
C PHE A 264 34.94 -0.48 -25.63
N THR A 265 35.08 0.69 -26.26
CA THR A 265 35.51 0.85 -27.64
C THR A 265 36.97 1.31 -27.68
N THR A 266 37.78 0.71 -28.57
CA THR A 266 39.12 1.22 -28.92
C THR A 266 39.00 2.04 -30.18
N SER A 267 39.75 3.15 -30.27
CA SER A 267 39.86 3.99 -31.47
C SER A 267 40.61 3.22 -32.60
#